data_4d1bf1fd4b992de9d2ca9aa53fa32151
#
_entry.id   4d1bf1fd4b992de9d2ca9aa53fa32151
#
_cell.length_a   1.000
_cell.length_b   1.000
_cell.length_c   1.000
_cell.angle_alpha   90.00
_cell.angle_beta   90.00
_cell.angle_gamma   90.00
#
_symmetry.space_group_name_H-M   'P 1'
#
loop_
_entity.id
_entity.type
_entity.pdbx_description
1 polymer ?
#
loop_
_entity_poly.entity_id
_entity_poly.type
_entity_poly.pdbx_seq_one_letter_code
_entity_poly.pdbx_strand_id
1 'polypeptide(L)'
;EPYYRVTANVRAASAEEVSSTVLARPDLAGLRGPTVARVYNVEEQDWFNVSLLIKKSQLLEAVDHLRDCGAIDVAASQLSYLFDGHSEAYQTLFGSDS
;
A
#
# COMPACT_ATOMS: atom_id res chain seq x y z
N GLU A 1 -8.29 -10.39 -10.91
CA GLU A 1 -8.53 -10.48 -9.47
C GLU A 1 -8.52 -9.08 -8.86
N PRO A 2 -9.41 -8.79 -7.91
CA PRO A 2 -9.49 -7.45 -7.35
C PRO A 2 -8.27 -7.08 -6.54
N TYR A 3 -7.98 -5.78 -6.53
CA TYR A 3 -6.92 -5.19 -5.71
C TYR A 3 -7.53 -4.41 -4.56
N TYR A 4 -6.80 -4.35 -3.49
CA TYR A 4 -7.15 -3.57 -2.31
C TYR A 4 -6.07 -2.55 -2.03
N ARG A 5 -6.49 -1.38 -1.59
CA ARG A 5 -5.57 -0.43 -0.97
C ARG A 5 -5.54 -0.70 0.52
N VAL A 6 -4.37 -0.96 1.05
CA VAL A 6 -4.18 -1.15 2.48
C VAL A 6 -3.38 0.02 3.01
N THR A 7 -3.87 0.64 4.07
CA THR A 7 -3.16 1.73 4.74
C THR A 7 -2.99 1.41 6.21
N ALA A 8 -1.94 1.92 6.80
CA ALA A 8 -1.69 1.71 8.22
C ALA A 8 -0.75 2.80 8.74
N ASN A 9 -0.78 3.01 10.05
CA ASN A 9 0.13 3.95 10.70
C ASN A 9 1.19 3.18 11.48
N VAL A 10 2.43 3.60 11.34
CA VAL A 10 3.56 2.95 12.00
C VAL A 10 4.40 4.02 12.69
N ARG A 11 4.76 3.77 13.93
CA ARG A 11 5.68 4.65 14.64
C ARG A 11 7.11 4.16 14.40
N ALA A 12 7.97 5.06 13.92
CA ALA A 12 9.33 4.70 13.56
C ALA A 12 10.22 5.95 13.58
N ALA A 13 11.53 5.75 13.53
CA ALA A 13 12.47 6.85 13.50
C ALA A 13 12.52 7.56 12.16
N SER A 14 12.24 6.84 11.06
CA SER A 14 12.33 7.41 9.71
C SER A 14 11.46 6.63 8.73
N ALA A 15 11.17 7.25 7.60
CA ALA A 15 10.46 6.60 6.51
C ALA A 15 11.26 5.42 5.96
N GLU A 16 12.59 5.56 5.92
CA GLU A 16 13.48 4.49 5.44
C GLU A 16 13.38 3.25 6.32
N GLU A 17 13.29 3.44 7.63
CA GLU A 17 13.12 2.32 8.55
C GLU A 17 11.82 1.59 8.28
N VAL A 18 10.72 2.32 8.10
CA VAL A 18 9.42 1.74 7.81
C VAL A 18 9.47 0.95 6.50
N SER A 19 9.99 1.57 5.44
CA SER A 19 10.03 0.91 4.15
C SER A 19 10.92 -0.33 4.17
N SER A 20 12.01 -0.31 4.92
CA SER A 20 12.88 -1.47 5.07
C SER A 20 12.17 -2.65 5.73
N THR A 21 11.40 -2.40 6.79
CA THR A 21 10.67 -3.48 7.46
C THR A 21 9.53 -4.02 6.59
N VAL A 22 8.83 -3.17 5.87
CA VAL A 22 7.78 -3.61 4.94
C VAL A 22 8.38 -4.42 3.80
N LEU A 23 9.49 -3.96 3.23
CA LEU A 23 10.15 -4.64 2.12
C LEU A 23 10.89 -5.92 2.53
N ALA A 24 10.94 -6.25 3.81
CA ALA A 24 11.43 -7.55 4.25
C ALA A 24 10.58 -8.69 3.70
N ARG A 25 9.33 -8.41 3.33
CA ARG A 25 8.47 -9.33 2.60
C ARG A 25 8.07 -8.66 1.29
N PRO A 26 8.93 -8.68 0.27
CA PRO A 26 8.64 -7.99 -0.99
C PRO A 26 7.42 -8.53 -1.70
N ASP A 27 7.07 -9.78 -1.49
CA ASP A 27 5.85 -10.38 -2.02
C ASP A 27 4.57 -9.77 -1.44
N LEU A 28 4.66 -9.11 -0.29
CA LEU A 28 3.53 -8.49 0.38
C LEU A 28 3.65 -6.96 0.43
N ALA A 29 4.60 -6.40 -0.29
CA ALA A 29 4.85 -4.96 -0.24
C ALA A 29 4.00 -4.15 -1.23
N GLY A 30 3.23 -4.83 -2.06
CA GLY A 30 2.32 -4.16 -2.99
C GLY A 30 2.87 -4.01 -4.39
N LEU A 31 2.01 -3.46 -5.25
CA LEU A 31 2.23 -3.34 -6.68
C LEU A 31 3.32 -2.36 -6.97
N ARG A 32 4.29 -2.11 -6.86
CA ARG A 32 5.42 -1.19 -7.02
C ARG A 32 6.07 -0.84 -5.69
N GLY A 33 5.66 -1.55 -4.64
CA GLY A 33 6.19 -1.30 -3.32
C GLY A 33 5.32 -0.35 -2.51
N PRO A 34 5.66 -0.13 -1.25
CA PRO A 34 4.89 0.72 -0.37
C PRO A 34 5.15 2.20 -0.61
N THR A 35 4.12 3.01 -0.39
CA THR A 35 4.27 4.44 -0.22
C THR A 35 4.37 4.72 1.27
N VAL A 36 5.34 5.51 1.68
CA VAL A 36 5.50 5.87 3.09
C VAL A 36 5.51 7.39 3.19
N ALA A 37 4.61 7.92 4.01
CA ALA A 37 4.48 9.37 4.17
C ALA A 37 4.49 9.73 5.64
N ARG A 38 5.08 10.86 5.97
CA ARG A 38 5.10 11.34 7.35
C ARG A 38 3.71 11.82 7.75
N VAL A 39 3.28 11.42 8.94
CA VAL A 39 2.03 11.90 9.54
C VAL A 39 2.36 13.02 10.49
N TYR A 40 1.75 14.20 10.26
CA TYR A 40 1.90 15.33 11.16
C TYR A 40 0.82 15.26 12.23
N ASN A 41 1.20 15.37 13.48
CA ASN A 41 0.27 15.24 14.59
C ASN A 41 0.58 16.27 15.68
N VAL A 42 -0.39 16.50 16.53
CA VAL A 42 -0.30 17.56 17.56
C VAL A 42 0.82 17.27 18.57
N GLU A 43 1.06 16.01 18.87
CA GLU A 43 2.09 15.58 19.81
C GLU A 43 3.50 15.62 19.23
N GLU A 44 3.63 15.92 17.94
CA GLU A 44 4.91 15.95 17.25
C GLU A 44 5.69 14.63 17.33
N GLN A 45 4.95 13.52 17.37
CA GLN A 45 5.55 12.19 17.40
C GLN A 45 5.83 11.68 15.97
N ASP A 46 6.82 10.80 15.86
CA ASP A 46 7.27 10.29 14.58
C ASP A 46 6.36 9.13 14.13
N TRP A 47 5.31 9.49 13.43
CA TRP A 47 4.39 8.55 12.82
C TRP A 47 4.48 8.62 11.31
N PHE A 48 4.34 7.46 10.69
CA PHE A 48 4.35 7.33 9.23
C PHE A 48 3.13 6.55 8.78
N ASN A 49 2.56 6.96 7.65
CA ASN A 49 1.48 6.23 7.02
C ASN A 49 2.05 5.41 5.88
N VAL A 50 1.74 4.11 5.89
CA VAL A 50 2.13 3.17 4.84
C VAL A 50 0.89 2.90 4.00
N SER A 51 1.05 2.92 2.70
CA SER A 51 -0.01 2.58 1.77
C SER A 51 0.54 1.64 0.72
N LEU A 52 -0.22 0.60 0.40
CA LEU A 52 0.17 -0.33 -0.64
C LEU A 52 -1.06 -0.89 -1.35
N LEU A 53 -0.87 -1.35 -2.58
CA LEU A 53 -1.90 -2.02 -3.36
C LEU A 53 -1.58 -3.49 -3.41
N ILE A 54 -2.52 -4.32 -2.99
CA ILE A 54 -2.29 -5.76 -2.87
C ILE A 54 -3.46 -6.53 -3.48
N LYS A 55 -3.19 -7.69 -4.04
CA LYS A 55 -4.23 -8.56 -4.54
C LYS A 55 -5.07 -9.12 -3.40
N LYS A 56 -6.36 -9.34 -3.68
CA LYS A 56 -7.26 -9.90 -2.68
C LYS A 56 -6.73 -11.18 -2.06
N SER A 57 -6.12 -12.04 -2.84
CA SER A 57 -5.59 -13.33 -2.36
C SER A 57 -4.47 -13.17 -1.35
N GLN A 58 -3.83 -12.00 -1.30
CA GLN A 58 -2.72 -11.73 -0.39
C GLN A 58 -3.10 -10.78 0.74
N LEU A 59 -4.36 -10.37 0.80
CA LEU A 59 -4.79 -9.30 1.70
C LEU A 59 -4.53 -9.63 3.17
N LEU A 60 -4.93 -10.80 3.63
CA LEU A 60 -4.78 -11.15 5.05
C LEU A 60 -3.31 -11.28 5.45
N GLU A 61 -2.49 -11.87 4.58
CA GLU A 61 -1.06 -11.98 4.84
C GLU A 61 -0.40 -10.60 4.89
N ALA A 62 -0.81 -9.70 4.00
CA ALA A 62 -0.27 -8.34 3.98
C ALA A 62 -0.64 -7.58 5.27
N VAL A 63 -1.87 -7.73 5.73
CA VAL A 63 -2.31 -7.12 6.99
C VAL A 63 -1.50 -7.67 8.16
N ASP A 64 -1.30 -8.98 8.20
CA ASP A 64 -0.52 -9.61 9.26
C ASP A 64 0.93 -9.14 9.24
N HIS A 65 1.51 -9.01 8.06
CA HIS A 65 2.87 -8.50 7.94
C HIS A 65 2.99 -7.06 8.44
N LEU A 66 2.03 -6.20 8.09
CA LEU A 66 2.04 -4.83 8.57
C LEU A 66 1.93 -4.78 10.09
N ARG A 67 1.09 -5.61 10.68
CA ARG A 67 0.98 -5.69 12.14
C ARG A 67 2.28 -6.16 12.76
N ASP A 68 2.96 -7.11 12.15
CA ASP A 68 4.27 -7.56 12.61
C ASP A 68 5.33 -6.46 12.53
N CYS A 69 5.15 -5.51 11.62
CA CYS A 69 6.00 -4.32 11.53
C CYS A 69 5.62 -3.25 12.57
N GLY A 70 4.65 -3.51 13.42
CA GLY A 70 4.20 -2.56 14.43
C GLY A 70 3.09 -1.62 13.97
N ALA A 71 2.44 -1.92 12.86
CA ALA A 71 1.38 -1.07 12.32
C ALA A 71 0.12 -1.12 13.15
N ILE A 72 -0.53 0.03 13.27
CA ILE A 72 -1.86 0.18 13.85
C ILE A 72 -2.75 0.91 12.85
N ASP A 73 -4.02 1.04 13.17
CA ASP A 73 -4.99 1.74 12.31
C ASP A 73 -5.00 1.16 10.91
N VAL A 74 -4.94 -0.16 10.80
CA VAL A 74 -4.90 -0.84 9.51
C VAL A 74 -6.28 -0.80 8.89
N ALA A 75 -6.37 -0.28 7.68
CA ALA A 75 -7.61 -0.21 6.93
C ALA A 75 -7.38 -0.73 5.52
N ALA A 76 -8.41 -1.33 4.97
CA ALA A 76 -8.36 -1.84 3.61
C ALA A 76 -9.63 -1.48 2.87
N SER A 77 -9.49 -1.09 1.61
CA SER A 77 -10.64 -0.81 0.76
C SER A 77 -10.41 -1.43 -0.61
N GLN A 78 -11.45 -2.01 -1.16
CA GLN A 78 -11.38 -2.58 -2.49
C GLN A 78 -11.37 -1.46 -3.52
N LEU A 79 -10.48 -1.56 -4.50
CA LEU A 79 -10.46 -0.63 -5.61
C LEU A 79 -11.58 -0.98 -6.59
N SER A 80 -12.30 0.03 -7.05
CA SER A 80 -13.29 -0.18 -8.09
C SER A 80 -12.61 -0.43 -9.44
N TYR A 81 -11.54 0.30 -9.72
CA TYR A 81 -10.79 0.18 -10.95
C TYR A 81 -9.31 0.37 -10.71
N LEU A 82 -8.50 -0.36 -11.45
CA LEU A 82 -7.06 -0.18 -11.49
C LEU A 82 -6.65 -0.20 -12.95
N PHE A 83 -6.11 0.91 -13.43
CA PHE A 83 -5.65 1.03 -14.80
C PHE A 83 -4.12 1.03 -14.81
N ASP A 84 -3.52 0.08 -15.52
CA ASP A 84 -2.09 0.11 -15.77
C ASP A 84 -1.83 0.74 -17.15
N GLY A 85 -0.59 0.74 -17.57
CA GLY A 85 -0.20 1.40 -18.81
C GLY A 85 -0.84 0.83 -20.06
N HIS A 86 -1.36 -0.39 -19.99
CA HIS A 86 -1.95 -1.09 -21.16
C HIS A 86 -3.27 -1.73 -20.81
N SER A 87 -4.09 -1.03 -20.04
CA SER A 87 -5.40 -1.53 -19.66
C SER A 87 -6.31 -1.67 -20.89
N GLU A 88 -6.92 -2.83 -21.04
CA GLU A 88 -7.89 -3.05 -22.10
C GLU A 88 -9.08 -2.10 -21.99
N ALA A 89 -9.51 -1.80 -20.79
CA ALA A 89 -10.62 -0.87 -20.56
C ALA A 89 -10.30 0.51 -21.12
N TYR A 90 -9.08 0.98 -20.87
CA TYR A 90 -8.64 2.25 -21.42
C TYR A 90 -8.62 2.22 -22.94
N GLN A 91 -8.06 1.16 -23.52
CA GLN A 91 -7.97 1.01 -24.96
C GLN A 91 -9.36 1.02 -25.59
N THR A 92 -10.30 0.33 -24.98
CA THR A 92 -11.66 0.25 -25.51
C THR A 92 -12.37 1.60 -25.49
N LEU A 93 -12.20 2.37 -24.41
CA LEU A 93 -12.90 3.64 -24.23
C LEU A 93 -12.33 4.77 -25.07
N PHE A 94 -11.03 4.78 -25.29
CA PHE A 94 -10.36 5.94 -25.87
C PHE A 94 -9.71 5.66 -27.22
N GLY A 95 -9.96 4.52 -27.79
CA GLY A 95 -9.34 4.14 -29.04
C GLY A 95 -7.85 3.88 -28.82
N SER A 96 -7.32 2.93 -29.29
CA SER A 96 -6.07 2.42 -28.80
C SER A 96 -4.88 2.69 -29.63
N ASP A 97 -5.05 3.38 -30.67
CA ASP A 97 -4.02 3.52 -31.66
C ASP A 97 -2.99 4.56 -31.36
N SER A 98 -3.11 5.14 -30.26
CA SER A 98 -2.14 6.15 -29.85
C SER A 98 -0.83 5.56 -29.42
#